data_18b8172a2bb0dfd4060ff22cf6454ee5
#
_entry.id   18b8172a2bb0dfd4060ff22cf6454ee5
#
_cell.length_a   1.000
_cell.length_b   1.000
_cell.length_c   1.000
_cell.angle_alpha   90.00
_cell.angle_beta   90.00
_cell.angle_gamma   90.00
#
_symmetry.space_group_name_H-M   'P 1'
#
loop_
_entity.id
_entity.type
_entity.pdbx_description
1 polymer ?
#
loop_
_entity_poly.entity_id
_entity_poly.type
_entity_poly.pdbx_seq_one_letter_code
_entity_poly.pdbx_strand_id
1 'polypeptide(L)'
;VRRVAEQVSAIAAADPATDNVHLDWTEKAKGIRVDLDKDKLKRYGLSAKDVKQMLYTEISGAKAAEFYTGDRTLGIVLRLTEADRTDLGQLGALPIPTRSGSIPLDQIARLSYEAEDGLIKRHNLLPSIMVEADVTQGEGNDVALRIYDATEELRENLPAGTTIVPSGALADADDSMNY
;
A
#
# COMPACT_ATOMS: atom_id res chain seq x y z
N VAL A 1 -5.16 -2.93 11.19
CA VAL A 1 -6.01 -1.76 11.02
C VAL A 1 -7.09 -2.04 9.97
N ARG A 2 -6.78 -2.40 8.69
CA ARG A 2 -7.75 -2.61 7.60
C ARG A 2 -8.87 -3.58 7.98
N ARG A 3 -8.57 -4.76 8.53
CA ARG A 3 -9.60 -5.74 8.95
C ARG A 3 -10.61 -5.17 9.95
N VAL A 4 -10.15 -4.33 10.88
CA VAL A 4 -11.05 -3.65 11.85
C VAL A 4 -11.90 -2.60 11.12
N ALA A 5 -11.31 -1.83 10.21
CA ALA A 5 -12.05 -0.85 9.42
C ALA A 5 -13.13 -1.50 8.53
N GLU A 6 -12.86 -2.67 7.95
CA GLU A 6 -13.85 -3.47 7.20
C GLU A 6 -15.01 -3.94 8.08
N GLN A 7 -14.74 -4.29 9.34
CA GLN A 7 -15.81 -4.64 10.31
C GLN A 7 -16.65 -3.41 10.66
N VAL A 8 -16.02 -2.25 10.91
CA VAL A 8 -16.74 -0.98 11.13
C VAL A 8 -17.55 -0.59 9.91
N SER A 9 -17.00 -0.73 8.70
CA SER A 9 -17.70 -0.47 7.45
C SER A 9 -18.94 -1.35 7.29
N ALA A 10 -18.87 -2.63 7.68
CA ALA A 10 -20.03 -3.53 7.65
C ALA A 10 -21.11 -3.12 8.66
N ILE A 11 -20.72 -2.64 9.86
CA ILE A 11 -21.66 -2.10 10.85
C ILE A 11 -22.32 -0.83 10.32
N ALA A 12 -21.54 0.08 9.76
CA ALA A 12 -22.06 1.31 9.14
C ALA A 12 -23.03 1.01 7.99
N ALA A 13 -22.69 0.08 7.11
CA ALA A 13 -23.55 -0.30 5.97
C ALA A 13 -24.85 -1.01 6.38
N ALA A 14 -24.94 -1.53 7.60
CA ALA A 14 -26.15 -2.12 8.14
C ALA A 14 -27.14 -1.07 8.70
N ASP A 15 -26.69 0.16 8.91
CA ASP A 15 -27.58 1.25 9.37
C ASP A 15 -28.44 1.77 8.22
N PRO A 16 -29.78 1.83 8.38
CA PRO A 16 -30.68 2.24 7.30
C PRO A 16 -30.56 3.71 6.89
N ALA A 17 -29.88 4.54 7.67
CA ALA A 17 -29.66 5.94 7.38
C ALA A 17 -28.33 6.22 6.66
N THR A 18 -27.57 5.20 6.32
CA THR A 18 -26.30 5.34 5.59
C THR A 18 -26.38 4.75 4.18
N ASP A 19 -25.60 5.33 3.29
CA ASP A 19 -25.36 4.84 1.93
C ASP A 19 -23.89 5.07 1.56
N ASN A 20 -23.43 4.45 0.46
CA ASN A 20 -22.09 4.64 -0.10
C ASN A 20 -20.96 4.50 0.95
N VAL A 21 -21.07 3.50 1.84
CA VAL A 21 -20.05 3.28 2.88
C VAL A 21 -18.74 2.82 2.25
N HIS A 22 -17.65 3.53 2.50
CA HIS A 22 -16.34 3.21 1.93
C HIS A 22 -15.21 3.53 2.89
N LEU A 23 -14.03 3.02 2.56
CA LEU A 23 -12.80 3.29 3.29
C LEU A 23 -12.00 4.37 2.55
N ASP A 24 -11.36 5.27 3.28
CA ASP A 24 -10.47 6.29 2.72
C ASP A 24 -9.13 5.75 2.20
N TRP A 25 -8.81 4.48 2.49
CA TRP A 25 -7.71 3.79 1.85
C TRP A 25 -8.17 3.21 0.51
N THR A 26 -7.43 3.53 -0.54
CA THR A 26 -7.66 3.00 -1.89
C THR A 26 -7.60 1.47 -1.92
N GLU A 27 -8.15 0.89 -2.98
CA GLU A 27 -8.00 -0.54 -3.26
C GLU A 27 -6.54 -0.95 -3.28
N LYS A 28 -6.30 -2.21 -2.95
CA LYS A 28 -4.93 -2.76 -2.98
C LYS A 28 -4.39 -2.76 -4.40
N ALA A 29 -3.19 -2.25 -4.55
CA ALA A 29 -2.45 -2.32 -5.80
C ALA A 29 -1.85 -3.71 -5.99
N LYS A 30 -1.82 -4.19 -7.24
CA LYS A 30 -1.14 -5.42 -7.60
C LYS A 30 0.36 -5.15 -7.62
N GLY A 31 1.08 -5.71 -6.65
CA GLY A 31 2.55 -5.71 -6.58
C GLY A 31 3.15 -7.03 -7.05
N ILE A 32 4.45 -7.04 -7.30
CA ILE A 32 5.24 -8.25 -7.51
C ILE A 32 6.23 -8.38 -6.36
N ARG A 33 6.09 -9.46 -5.61
CA ARG A 33 7.02 -9.83 -4.56
C ARG A 33 8.16 -10.67 -5.12
N VAL A 34 9.40 -10.30 -4.78
CA VAL A 34 10.62 -11.00 -5.16
C VAL A 34 11.30 -11.52 -3.91
N ASP A 35 11.17 -12.82 -3.62
CA ASP A 35 11.83 -13.48 -2.50
C ASP A 35 13.14 -14.10 -2.96
N LEU A 36 14.27 -13.50 -2.53
CA LEU A 36 15.62 -13.93 -2.90
C LEU A 36 16.07 -15.10 -2.05
N ASP A 37 16.55 -16.17 -2.69
CA ASP A 37 17.15 -17.34 -2.04
C ASP A 37 18.62 -17.04 -1.68
N LYS A 38 18.90 -16.87 -0.38
CA LYS A 38 20.22 -16.49 0.13
C LYS A 38 21.32 -17.52 -0.18
N ASP A 39 20.98 -18.81 -0.21
CA ASP A 39 21.97 -19.85 -0.46
C ASP A 39 22.31 -19.96 -1.93
N LYS A 40 21.35 -19.78 -2.81
CA LYS A 40 21.57 -19.67 -4.24
C LYS A 40 22.39 -18.43 -4.59
N LEU A 41 22.08 -17.27 -3.99
CA LEU A 41 22.88 -16.05 -4.18
C LEU A 41 24.35 -16.27 -3.86
N LYS A 42 24.66 -16.91 -2.71
CA LYS A 42 26.02 -17.24 -2.32
C LYS A 42 26.73 -18.12 -3.34
N ARG A 43 26.05 -19.15 -3.87
CA ARG A 43 26.62 -20.06 -4.90
C ARG A 43 27.04 -19.31 -6.16
N TYR A 44 26.29 -18.29 -6.57
CA TYR A 44 26.58 -17.49 -7.73
C TYR A 44 27.46 -16.25 -7.43
N GLY A 45 27.90 -16.08 -6.18
CA GLY A 45 28.72 -14.96 -5.73
C GLY A 45 28.01 -13.61 -5.80
N LEU A 46 26.67 -13.63 -5.66
CA LEU A 46 25.80 -12.46 -5.67
C LEU A 46 25.45 -12.01 -4.25
N SER A 47 25.29 -10.71 -4.05
CA SER A 47 24.68 -10.19 -2.85
C SER A 47 23.21 -9.81 -3.10
N ALA A 48 22.38 -9.90 -2.07
CA ALA A 48 20.98 -9.44 -2.17
C ALA A 48 20.88 -7.94 -2.49
N LYS A 49 21.88 -7.14 -2.05
CA LYS A 49 21.96 -5.72 -2.36
C LYS A 49 22.14 -5.48 -3.86
N ASP A 50 23.07 -6.20 -4.47
CA ASP A 50 23.39 -6.02 -5.90
C ASP A 50 22.18 -6.42 -6.77
N VAL A 51 21.54 -7.56 -6.46
CA VAL A 51 20.32 -7.99 -7.17
C VAL A 51 19.20 -6.97 -7.00
N LYS A 52 18.96 -6.47 -5.78
CA LYS A 52 17.94 -5.43 -5.55
C LYS A 52 18.24 -4.14 -6.32
N GLN A 53 19.49 -3.69 -6.33
CA GLN A 53 19.89 -2.50 -7.06
C GLN A 53 19.68 -2.67 -8.56
N MET A 54 20.02 -3.84 -9.09
CA MET A 54 19.80 -4.16 -10.50
C MET A 54 18.32 -4.17 -10.85
N LEU A 55 17.50 -4.90 -10.10
CA LEU A 55 16.04 -4.92 -10.30
C LEU A 55 15.44 -3.52 -10.22
N TYR A 56 15.89 -2.70 -9.27
CA TYR A 56 15.46 -1.31 -9.18
C TYR A 56 15.79 -0.53 -10.44
N THR A 57 17.01 -0.68 -10.95
CA THR A 57 17.45 -0.01 -12.19
C THR A 57 16.64 -0.45 -13.40
N GLU A 58 16.40 -1.75 -13.55
CA GLU A 58 15.66 -2.33 -14.69
C GLU A 58 14.16 -1.95 -14.65
N ILE A 59 13.55 -1.98 -13.47
CA ILE A 59 12.11 -1.74 -13.31
C ILE A 59 11.79 -0.24 -13.21
N SER A 60 12.47 0.49 -12.33
CA SER A 60 12.20 1.92 -12.08
C SER A 60 12.95 2.83 -13.03
N GLY A 61 14.06 2.36 -13.55
CA GLY A 61 14.94 3.05 -14.45
C GLY A 61 16.13 3.71 -13.75
N ALA A 62 17.20 3.87 -14.51
CA ALA A 62 18.37 4.65 -14.13
C ALA A 62 18.53 5.86 -15.06
N LYS A 63 18.88 6.99 -14.47
CA LYS A 63 19.23 8.19 -15.23
C LYS A 63 20.55 7.91 -15.96
N ALA A 64 20.49 7.80 -17.29
CA ALA A 64 21.63 7.47 -18.13
C ALA A 64 22.41 8.72 -18.57
N ALA A 65 21.69 9.82 -18.85
CA ALA A 65 22.29 11.05 -19.34
C ALA A 65 21.36 12.25 -19.12
N GLU A 66 21.86 13.42 -19.36
CA GLU A 66 21.08 14.67 -19.49
C GLU A 66 21.27 15.26 -20.89
N PHE A 67 20.18 15.72 -21.45
CA PHE A 67 20.18 16.44 -22.71
C PHE A 67 19.74 17.89 -22.46
N TYR A 68 20.55 18.81 -22.94
CA TYR A 68 20.32 20.24 -22.79
C TYR A 68 19.69 20.79 -24.07
N THR A 69 18.52 21.40 -23.96
CA THR A 69 17.82 22.06 -25.07
C THR A 69 17.44 23.48 -24.64
N GLY A 70 18.17 24.45 -25.11
CA GLY A 70 17.97 25.86 -24.74
C GLY A 70 18.08 26.07 -23.24
N ASP A 71 16.97 26.43 -22.60
CA ASP A 71 16.84 26.69 -21.17
C ASP A 71 16.41 25.47 -20.33
N ARG A 72 16.22 24.29 -20.97
CA ARG A 72 15.69 23.08 -20.33
C ARG A 72 16.71 21.95 -20.32
N THR A 73 16.78 21.29 -19.16
CA THR A 73 17.51 20.03 -18.99
C THR A 73 16.50 18.86 -19.03
N LEU A 74 16.69 17.95 -19.95
CA LEU A 74 15.91 16.72 -20.09
C LEU A 74 16.73 15.53 -19.59
N GLY A 75 16.18 14.80 -18.60
CA GLY A 75 16.79 13.56 -18.12
C GLY A 75 16.46 12.39 -19.04
N ILE A 76 17.48 11.66 -19.48
CA ILE A 76 17.32 10.41 -20.22
C ILE A 76 17.31 9.27 -19.19
N VAL A 77 16.20 8.50 -19.13
CA VAL A 77 16.06 7.36 -18.22
C VAL A 77 15.97 6.10 -19.04
N LEU A 78 16.82 5.12 -18.73
CA LEU A 78 16.78 3.77 -19.29
C LEU A 78 16.06 2.84 -18.32
N ARG A 79 15.10 2.09 -18.81
CA ARG A 79 14.37 1.04 -18.08
C ARG A 79 13.83 -0.01 -19.03
N LEU A 80 13.42 -1.16 -18.49
CA LEU A 80 12.69 -2.18 -19.24
C LEU A 80 11.38 -1.64 -19.82
N THR A 81 10.89 -2.28 -20.86
CA THR A 81 9.56 -1.96 -21.43
C THR A 81 8.46 -2.27 -20.42
N GLU A 82 7.28 -1.71 -20.63
CA GLU A 82 6.15 -1.96 -19.72
C GLU A 82 5.74 -3.43 -19.72
N ALA A 83 5.73 -4.08 -20.87
CA ALA A 83 5.42 -5.50 -20.98
C ALA A 83 6.39 -6.38 -20.17
N ASP A 84 7.70 -6.08 -20.26
CA ASP A 84 8.73 -6.85 -19.54
C ASP A 84 8.67 -6.65 -18.01
N ARG A 85 8.14 -5.51 -17.53
CA ARG A 85 8.06 -5.18 -16.11
C ARG A 85 6.83 -5.72 -15.39
N THR A 86 5.75 -6.01 -16.12
CA THR A 86 4.44 -6.35 -15.54
C THR A 86 4.13 -7.84 -15.61
N ASP A 87 4.85 -8.59 -16.42
CA ASP A 87 4.68 -10.04 -16.55
C ASP A 87 5.70 -10.81 -15.69
N LEU A 88 5.21 -11.75 -14.85
CA LEU A 88 6.07 -12.54 -13.97
C LEU A 88 7.04 -13.45 -14.75
N GLY A 89 6.60 -13.98 -15.91
CA GLY A 89 7.45 -14.84 -16.74
C GLY A 89 8.61 -14.05 -17.32
N GLN A 90 8.37 -12.87 -17.84
CA GLN A 90 9.40 -11.98 -18.37
C GLN A 90 10.38 -11.54 -17.27
N LEU A 91 9.86 -11.14 -16.11
CA LEU A 91 10.71 -10.80 -14.95
C LEU A 91 11.51 -12.00 -14.47
N GLY A 92 10.94 -13.21 -14.46
CA GLY A 92 11.64 -14.43 -14.07
C GLY A 92 12.78 -14.77 -15.00
N ALA A 93 12.64 -14.50 -16.29
CA ALA A 93 13.65 -14.70 -17.32
C ALA A 93 14.74 -13.61 -17.35
N LEU A 94 14.61 -12.54 -16.56
CA LEU A 94 15.56 -11.42 -16.57
C LEU A 94 16.99 -11.90 -16.30
N PRO A 95 17.96 -11.61 -17.19
CA PRO A 95 19.32 -12.09 -17.04
C PRO A 95 20.07 -11.33 -15.93
N ILE A 96 20.44 -12.03 -14.89
CA ILE A 96 21.26 -11.52 -13.78
C ILE A 96 22.72 -11.86 -14.04
N PRO A 97 23.60 -10.89 -14.24
CA PRO A 97 25.01 -11.13 -14.47
C PRO A 97 25.69 -11.72 -13.23
N THR A 98 26.52 -12.74 -13.45
CA THR A 98 27.36 -13.39 -12.46
C THR A 98 28.82 -13.37 -12.93
N ARG A 99 29.74 -13.84 -12.08
CA ARG A 99 31.16 -13.95 -12.48
C ARG A 99 31.42 -14.95 -13.61
N SER A 100 30.51 -15.91 -13.81
CA SER A 100 30.64 -16.99 -14.80
C SER A 100 29.68 -16.88 -15.98
N GLY A 101 28.99 -15.75 -16.13
CA GLY A 101 27.97 -15.54 -17.17
C GLY A 101 26.72 -14.90 -16.61
N SER A 102 25.57 -15.11 -17.23
CA SER A 102 24.29 -14.63 -16.68
C SER A 102 23.35 -15.81 -16.40
N ILE A 103 22.50 -15.63 -15.39
CA ILE A 103 21.47 -16.61 -15.01
C ILE A 103 20.11 -15.89 -14.96
N PRO A 104 18.99 -16.56 -15.26
CA PRO A 104 17.68 -15.95 -15.09
C PRO A 104 17.33 -15.73 -13.61
N LEU A 105 16.57 -14.68 -13.33
CA LEU A 105 16.18 -14.29 -11.97
C LEU A 105 15.46 -15.42 -11.22
N ASP A 106 14.63 -16.21 -11.90
CA ASP A 106 13.88 -17.32 -11.30
C ASP A 106 14.77 -18.43 -10.69
N GLN A 107 16.04 -18.52 -11.12
CA GLN A 107 16.99 -19.43 -10.52
C GLN A 107 17.41 -19.01 -9.10
N ILE A 108 17.35 -17.74 -8.76
CA ILE A 108 17.80 -17.18 -7.47
C ILE A 108 16.68 -16.52 -6.66
N ALA A 109 15.48 -16.40 -7.23
CA ALA A 109 14.33 -15.77 -6.60
C ALA A 109 13.04 -16.54 -6.86
N ARG A 110 12.08 -16.34 -5.96
CA ARG A 110 10.67 -16.72 -6.20
C ARG A 110 9.87 -15.45 -6.43
N LEU A 111 9.12 -15.43 -7.51
CA LEU A 111 8.24 -14.33 -7.87
C LEU A 111 6.79 -14.70 -7.58
N SER A 112 6.04 -13.77 -7.03
CA SER A 112 4.60 -13.92 -6.79
C SER A 112 3.88 -12.58 -6.90
N TYR A 113 2.61 -12.61 -7.31
CA TYR A 113 1.77 -11.42 -7.17
C TYR A 113 1.33 -11.27 -5.72
N GLU A 114 1.40 -10.05 -5.23
CA GLU A 114 0.92 -9.68 -3.90
C GLU A 114 0.04 -8.43 -4.01
N ALA A 115 -1.03 -8.41 -3.22
CA ALA A 115 -1.89 -7.25 -3.13
C ALA A 115 -1.40 -6.36 -1.98
N GLU A 116 -0.84 -5.20 -2.31
CA GLU A 116 -0.30 -4.24 -1.35
C GLU A 116 -1.20 -3.01 -1.20
N ASP A 117 -1.24 -2.43 -0.02
CA ASP A 117 -1.93 -1.17 0.20
C ASP A 117 -1.19 -0.06 -0.54
N GLY A 118 -1.82 0.53 -1.56
CA GLY A 118 -1.21 1.57 -2.40
C GLY A 118 -0.94 2.88 -1.66
N LEU A 119 -1.74 3.16 -0.61
CA LEU A 119 -1.61 4.33 0.24
C LEU A 119 -1.85 3.93 1.70
N ILE A 120 -0.95 4.32 2.59
CA ILE A 120 -1.12 4.17 4.04
C ILE A 120 -1.21 5.58 4.64
N LYS A 121 -2.42 6.01 4.98
CA LYS A 121 -2.64 7.25 5.70
C LYS A 121 -2.23 7.09 7.18
N ARG A 122 -1.75 8.16 7.78
CA ARG A 122 -1.37 8.19 9.20
C ARG A 122 -1.96 9.42 9.86
N HIS A 123 -2.51 9.21 11.06
CA HIS A 123 -2.91 10.27 11.96
C HIS A 123 -2.04 10.17 13.22
N ASN A 124 -1.42 11.27 13.63
CA ASN A 124 -0.47 11.29 14.76
C ASN A 124 0.61 10.18 14.66
N LEU A 125 1.18 9.99 13.46
CA LEU A 125 2.19 8.97 13.12
C LEU A 125 1.70 7.51 13.15
N LEU A 126 0.49 7.23 13.61
CA LEU A 126 -0.12 5.89 13.62
C LEU A 126 -0.90 5.64 12.33
N PRO A 127 -0.84 4.42 11.76
CA PRO A 127 -1.67 4.07 10.61
C PRO A 127 -3.16 4.22 10.97
N SER A 128 -3.88 5.02 10.19
CA SER A 128 -5.29 5.33 10.40
C SER A 128 -6.10 5.09 9.13
N ILE A 129 -7.23 4.44 9.25
CA ILE A 129 -8.22 4.28 8.19
C ILE A 129 -9.52 4.95 8.64
N MET A 130 -10.05 5.82 7.78
CA MET A 130 -11.36 6.42 7.97
C MET A 130 -12.42 5.59 7.26
N VAL A 131 -13.52 5.34 7.94
CA VAL A 131 -14.75 4.78 7.37
C VAL A 131 -15.67 5.95 7.12
N GLU A 132 -16.03 6.17 5.87
CA GLU A 132 -16.87 7.28 5.43
C GLU A 132 -18.18 6.73 4.89
N ALA A 133 -19.29 7.46 5.10
CA ALA A 133 -20.61 7.11 4.61
C ALA A 133 -21.41 8.37 4.31
N ASP A 134 -22.29 8.29 3.32
CA ASP A 134 -23.28 9.30 3.05
C ASP A 134 -24.49 9.09 3.98
N VAL A 135 -24.96 10.15 4.63
CA VAL A 135 -26.18 10.10 5.48
C VAL A 135 -27.38 10.44 4.63
N THR A 136 -28.33 9.51 4.54
CA THR A 136 -29.57 9.65 3.75
C THR A 136 -30.74 10.17 4.56
N GLN A 137 -30.71 9.98 5.90
CA GLN A 137 -31.80 10.37 6.81
C GLN A 137 -31.23 10.78 8.17
N GLY A 138 -31.78 11.87 8.74
CA GLY A 138 -31.39 12.37 10.06
C GLY A 138 -30.17 13.30 10.04
N GLU A 139 -29.68 13.61 11.23
CA GLU A 139 -28.48 14.42 11.43
C GLU A 139 -27.21 13.55 11.39
N GLY A 140 -26.17 14.02 10.70
CA GLY A 140 -24.92 13.24 10.53
C GLY A 140 -24.27 12.83 11.85
N ASN A 141 -24.30 13.72 12.86
CA ASN A 141 -23.74 13.44 14.17
C ASN A 141 -24.50 12.32 14.91
N ASP A 142 -25.82 12.31 14.84
CA ASP A 142 -26.64 11.29 15.50
C ASP A 142 -26.43 9.91 14.85
N VAL A 143 -26.30 9.88 13.53
CA VAL A 143 -25.97 8.65 12.79
C VAL A 143 -24.58 8.15 13.15
N ALA A 144 -23.60 9.04 13.20
CA ALA A 144 -22.22 8.69 13.54
C ALA A 144 -22.11 8.14 14.98
N LEU A 145 -22.80 8.76 15.95
CA LEU A 145 -22.86 8.27 17.35
C LEU A 145 -23.50 6.90 17.42
N ARG A 146 -24.64 6.69 16.74
CA ARG A 146 -25.32 5.40 16.73
C ARG A 146 -24.45 4.29 16.14
N ILE A 147 -23.72 4.58 15.05
CA ILE A 147 -22.76 3.63 14.46
C ILE A 147 -21.61 3.38 15.45
N TYR A 148 -21.09 4.42 16.09
CA TYR A 148 -20.03 4.30 17.09
C TYR A 148 -20.47 3.43 18.28
N ASP A 149 -21.69 3.61 18.79
CA ASP A 149 -22.26 2.76 19.83
C ASP A 149 -22.39 1.30 19.37
N ALA A 150 -22.82 1.08 18.13
CA ALA A 150 -22.91 -0.25 17.55
C ALA A 150 -21.54 -0.96 17.38
N THR A 151 -20.42 -0.23 17.50
CA THR A 151 -19.07 -0.83 17.52
C THR A 151 -18.61 -1.25 18.92
N GLU A 152 -19.45 -1.18 19.97
CA GLU A 152 -19.04 -1.44 21.37
C GLU A 152 -18.38 -2.82 21.54
N GLU A 153 -19.04 -3.89 21.09
CA GLU A 153 -18.51 -5.26 21.15
C GLU A 153 -17.19 -5.40 20.39
N LEU A 154 -17.07 -4.71 19.24
CA LEU A 154 -15.84 -4.70 18.46
C LEU A 154 -14.72 -3.96 19.22
N ARG A 155 -15.02 -2.83 19.89
CA ARG A 155 -14.05 -2.04 20.66
C ARG A 155 -13.48 -2.81 21.84
N GLU A 156 -14.30 -3.61 22.51
CA GLU A 156 -13.86 -4.47 23.62
C GLU A 156 -12.86 -5.55 23.19
N ASN A 157 -12.95 -5.99 21.92
CA ASN A 157 -12.14 -7.08 21.36
C ASN A 157 -11.03 -6.60 20.40
N LEU A 158 -10.64 -5.31 20.47
CA LEU A 158 -9.60 -4.77 19.59
C LEU A 158 -8.21 -5.31 19.92
N PRO A 159 -7.36 -5.52 18.91
CA PRO A 159 -5.95 -5.78 19.13
C PRO A 159 -5.27 -4.64 19.89
N ALA A 160 -4.30 -4.98 20.74
CA ALA A 160 -3.54 -3.99 21.50
C ALA A 160 -2.97 -2.88 20.60
N GLY A 161 -3.14 -1.62 20.99
CA GLY A 161 -2.69 -0.45 20.24
C GLY A 161 -3.60 -0.04 19.06
N THR A 162 -4.79 -0.64 18.96
CA THR A 162 -5.82 -0.23 17.98
C THR A 162 -6.96 0.46 18.73
N THR A 163 -7.45 1.57 18.19
CA THR A 163 -8.61 2.30 18.72
C THR A 163 -9.59 2.62 17.59
N ILE A 164 -10.86 2.73 17.94
CA ILE A 164 -11.91 3.29 17.08
C ILE A 164 -12.36 4.57 17.74
N VAL A 165 -12.34 5.66 17.02
CA VAL A 165 -12.77 6.98 17.49
C VAL A 165 -13.73 7.59 16.47
N PRO A 166 -14.77 8.31 16.92
CA PRO A 166 -15.58 9.11 16.00
C PRO A 166 -14.72 10.24 15.40
N SER A 167 -15.05 10.67 14.19
CA SER A 167 -14.31 11.69 13.46
C SER A 167 -15.28 12.71 12.86
N GLY A 168 -14.77 13.77 12.25
CA GLY A 168 -15.57 14.84 11.67
C GLY A 168 -16.10 15.80 12.74
N ALA A 169 -17.32 16.29 12.56
CA ALA A 169 -17.91 17.31 13.44
C ALA A 169 -17.98 16.91 14.94
N LEU A 170 -17.96 15.60 15.24
CA LEU A 170 -17.93 15.09 16.60
C LEU A 170 -16.55 15.27 17.26
N ALA A 171 -15.46 15.07 16.50
CA ALA A 171 -14.10 15.28 17.02
C ALA A 171 -13.81 16.78 17.29
N ASP A 172 -14.30 17.65 16.40
CA ASP A 172 -14.15 19.11 16.55
C ASP A 172 -14.92 19.65 17.77
N ALA A 173 -16.03 19.02 18.15
CA ALA A 173 -16.81 19.39 19.33
C ALA A 173 -16.11 19.02 20.65
N ASP A 174 -15.45 17.86 20.71
CA ASP A 174 -14.69 17.42 21.90
C ASP A 174 -13.41 18.26 22.10
N ASP A 175 -12.70 18.60 21.03
CA ASP A 175 -11.52 19.46 21.10
C ASP A 175 -11.89 20.91 21.53
N SER A 176 -13.08 21.40 21.18
CA SER A 176 -13.54 22.74 21.56
C SER A 176 -14.03 22.85 23.01
N MET A 177 -14.36 21.74 23.69
CA MET A 177 -14.76 21.72 25.10
C MET A 177 -13.60 21.54 26.08
N ASN A 178 -12.40 21.27 25.60
CA ASN A 178 -11.19 21.07 26.39
C ASN A 178 -10.23 22.28 26.43
N TYR A 179 -10.70 23.47 26.05
CA TYR A 179 -9.98 24.75 26.15
C TYR A 179 -10.56 25.66 27.22
#